data_d2229bc01e54f0139ab424e36320ad89
#
_entry.id   d2229bc01e54f0139ab424e36320ad89
#
_cell.length_a   1.000
_cell.length_b   1.000
_cell.length_c   1.000
_cell.angle_alpha   90.00
_cell.angle_beta   90.00
_cell.angle_gamma   90.00
#
_symmetry.space_group_name_H-M   'P 1'
#
loop_
_entity.id
_entity.type
_entity.pdbx_description
1 polymer ?
#
loop_
_entity_poly.entity_id
_entity_poly.type
_entity_poly.pdbx_seq_one_letter_code
_entity_poly.pdbx_strand_id
1 'polypeptide(L)'
;MSLDHIRNFCIIAHVDHGKTTLSDRLLEHTKTIEKRQMKEQLLDAMDLEREKGITIKCHPVTMNFTAPDGKQYILNLIDTPGHVDFAYEVSRSLAACEGAVLLIDASQGVEAQTVANATLAMNQGLEIVPVINKVDLPSARPEEARRQVEDILTIPAQDAVLASGKSGIGIDEIFAAIVKRVPPPRWSEYPQHRALVFDSLFDSYKGVISYVRVFSGTFKAGQTIELMYNGVRSVIKEVGIFSPKMKPQDELGPGCVGYIVINIREVADVKVGDTITLASDPAKEPVPGFKEVRPMVFSGIYPLDTADYEKLKISLSKLAINDSSLTYTSESSTALGFGFRCGFLGLLHMEIVQERLRREYDLDILSTYPSVVYKVYTTDGVEHILDNPVVMPDPSAIEHIEEPTIRAHIHIPGTSIGDMLTLVQEKRGVCERTETIDGDRVVLVCLLPLNEILVDFNDRMKSITRGYGSMDYELGEYVTSDLVKMDIRVNEEPVDAFSSIVHASKAEGRGRNLCERLKELLPRQLFKIAIQAAVGSKVIARETIGSVGKDVTAKCYGGDISRKRKLLDKQKEGKKRMKQIGKVDIPQEAFIKILKNEG
;
A
#
# COMPACT_ATOMS: atom_id res chain seq x y z
N MET A 1 -23.23 -27.51 15.92
CA MET A 1 -23.25 -26.47 16.96
C MET A 1 -24.28 -25.42 16.59
N SER A 2 -25.00 -24.84 17.56
CA SER A 2 -25.93 -23.75 17.27
C SER A 2 -25.14 -22.50 16.88
N LEU A 3 -25.62 -21.74 15.89
CA LEU A 3 -25.02 -20.48 15.45
C LEU A 3 -24.90 -19.44 16.58
N ASP A 4 -25.81 -19.55 17.58
CA ASP A 4 -25.80 -18.65 18.74
C ASP A 4 -24.52 -18.66 19.56
N HIS A 5 -23.68 -19.68 19.40
CA HIS A 5 -22.43 -19.84 20.10
C HIS A 5 -21.19 -19.44 19.25
N ILE A 6 -21.38 -18.89 18.05
CA ILE A 6 -20.29 -18.40 17.21
C ILE A 6 -20.24 -16.87 17.31
N ARG A 7 -19.01 -16.30 17.37
CA ARG A 7 -18.77 -14.86 17.26
C ARG A 7 -17.64 -14.62 16.28
N ASN A 8 -17.94 -13.89 15.19
CA ASN A 8 -16.94 -13.47 14.22
C ASN A 8 -16.65 -12.00 14.44
N PHE A 9 -15.43 -11.68 14.75
CA PHE A 9 -15.03 -10.32 15.05
C PHE A 9 -13.60 -10.04 14.55
N CYS A 10 -13.31 -8.79 14.34
CA CYS A 10 -11.98 -8.29 14.02
C CYS A 10 -11.49 -7.32 15.11
N ILE A 11 -10.21 -7.00 15.09
CA ILE A 11 -9.64 -5.93 15.91
C ILE A 11 -9.19 -4.81 14.98
N ILE A 12 -9.78 -3.65 15.14
CA ILE A 12 -9.42 -2.42 14.44
C ILE A 12 -8.72 -1.46 15.40
N ALA A 13 -7.61 -0.89 14.95
CA ALA A 13 -6.78 -0.02 15.79
C ALA A 13 -5.93 0.90 14.91
N HIS A 14 -5.49 2.01 15.48
CA HIS A 14 -4.37 2.75 14.92
C HIS A 14 -3.05 1.96 15.05
N VAL A 15 -2.07 2.27 14.23
CA VAL A 15 -0.71 1.71 14.34
C VAL A 15 -0.18 2.02 15.76
N ASP A 16 0.52 1.08 16.37
CA ASP A 16 1.09 1.16 17.73
C ASP A 16 0.08 1.21 18.90
N HIS A 17 -1.23 1.11 18.70
CA HIS A 17 -2.21 1.00 19.78
C HIS A 17 -2.19 -0.36 20.50
N GLY A 18 -1.38 -1.31 20.02
CA GLY A 18 -1.16 -2.61 20.66
C GLY A 18 -2.08 -3.72 20.19
N LYS A 19 -2.55 -3.64 18.92
CA LYS A 19 -3.41 -4.64 18.28
C LYS A 19 -2.83 -6.05 18.35
N THR A 20 -1.61 -6.25 17.83
CA THR A 20 -0.93 -7.56 17.82
C THR A 20 -0.68 -8.09 19.23
N THR A 21 -0.29 -7.21 20.18
CA THR A 21 -0.10 -7.60 21.59
C THR A 21 -1.41 -8.07 22.22
N LEU A 22 -2.54 -7.43 21.90
CA LEU A 22 -3.85 -7.87 22.37
C LEU A 22 -4.24 -9.20 21.73
N SER A 23 -4.08 -9.34 20.42
CA SER A 23 -4.35 -10.59 19.69
C SER A 23 -3.58 -11.76 20.30
N ASP A 24 -2.28 -11.62 20.55
CA ASP A 24 -1.45 -12.62 21.22
C ASP A 24 -2.00 -12.99 22.61
N ARG A 25 -2.44 -12.00 23.38
CA ARG A 25 -3.00 -12.21 24.71
C ARG A 25 -4.32 -12.97 24.68
N LEU A 26 -5.19 -12.67 23.69
CA LEU A 26 -6.44 -13.42 23.51
C LEU A 26 -6.18 -14.88 23.16
N LEU A 27 -5.17 -15.16 22.32
CA LEU A 27 -4.76 -16.52 21.95
C LEU A 27 -4.17 -17.29 23.13
N GLU A 28 -3.37 -16.64 23.97
CA GLU A 28 -2.83 -17.23 25.20
C GLU A 28 -3.94 -17.58 26.19
N HIS A 29 -4.87 -16.65 26.43
CA HIS A 29 -5.95 -16.83 27.39
C HIS A 29 -6.87 -17.99 27.02
N THR A 30 -7.22 -18.13 25.75
CA THR A 30 -8.05 -19.23 25.23
C THR A 30 -7.29 -20.56 25.11
N LYS A 31 -6.00 -20.59 25.43
CA LYS A 31 -5.12 -21.75 25.27
C LYS A 31 -5.12 -22.32 23.84
N THR A 32 -5.43 -21.46 22.86
CA THR A 32 -5.37 -21.83 21.43
C THR A 32 -3.94 -22.20 21.04
N ILE A 33 -2.97 -21.63 21.77
CA ILE A 33 -1.54 -21.89 21.62
C ILE A 33 -0.97 -22.26 22.99
N GLU A 34 -0.11 -23.29 23.01
CA GLU A 34 0.60 -23.66 24.22
C GLU A 34 1.63 -22.55 24.58
N LYS A 35 1.75 -22.24 25.89
CA LYS A 35 2.72 -21.23 26.38
C LYS A 35 4.16 -21.42 25.85
N ARG A 36 4.56 -22.67 25.59
CA ARG A 36 5.89 -22.98 25.04
C ARG A 36 6.08 -22.57 23.59
N GLN A 37 4.98 -22.39 22.85
CA GLN A 37 4.97 -22.05 21.42
C GLN A 37 4.66 -20.57 21.21
N MET A 38 4.30 -19.83 22.27
CA MET A 38 4.08 -18.39 22.21
C MET A 38 5.38 -17.68 21.85
N LYS A 39 5.30 -16.90 20.79
CA LYS A 39 6.29 -15.91 20.37
C LYS A 39 5.59 -14.57 20.33
N GLU A 40 6.32 -13.51 20.61
CA GLU A 40 5.78 -12.16 20.40
C GLU A 40 5.40 -11.97 18.92
N GLN A 41 4.29 -11.29 18.70
CA GLN A 41 3.73 -11.03 17.36
C GLN A 41 3.50 -12.31 16.54
N LEU A 42 2.82 -13.27 17.16
CA LEU A 42 2.64 -14.60 16.57
C LEU A 42 1.83 -14.58 15.28
N LEU A 43 0.83 -13.70 15.17
CA LEU A 43 0.00 -13.56 13.97
C LEU A 43 0.73 -12.81 12.85
N ASP A 44 1.72 -11.98 13.17
CA ASP A 44 2.57 -11.34 12.17
C ASP A 44 3.55 -12.37 11.61
N ALA A 45 3.12 -13.09 10.57
CA ALA A 45 3.84 -14.24 10.03
C ALA A 45 5.08 -13.84 9.21
N MET A 46 5.10 -12.63 8.65
CA MET A 46 6.21 -12.14 7.85
C MET A 46 7.24 -11.42 8.72
N ASP A 47 8.53 -11.60 8.42
CA ASP A 47 9.60 -10.85 9.08
C ASP A 47 9.44 -9.34 8.87
N LEU A 48 8.92 -8.94 7.71
CA LEU A 48 8.65 -7.54 7.37
C LEU A 48 7.55 -6.91 8.24
N GLU A 49 6.51 -7.66 8.61
CA GLU A 49 5.48 -7.22 9.56
C GLU A 49 6.09 -6.89 10.92
N ARG A 50 6.95 -7.79 11.42
CA ARG A 50 7.64 -7.62 12.71
C ARG A 50 8.63 -6.46 12.72
N GLU A 51 9.39 -6.29 11.62
CA GLU A 51 10.35 -5.19 11.51
C GLU A 51 9.66 -3.82 11.44
N LYS A 52 8.58 -3.72 10.70
CA LYS A 52 7.82 -2.47 10.53
C LYS A 52 6.80 -2.24 11.64
N GLY A 53 6.52 -3.26 12.48
CA GLY A 53 5.52 -3.18 13.53
C GLY A 53 4.08 -3.04 13.04
N ILE A 54 3.80 -3.48 11.81
CA ILE A 54 2.49 -3.38 11.16
C ILE A 54 2.03 -4.73 10.65
N THR A 55 0.75 -5.03 10.82
CA THR A 55 0.12 -6.17 10.15
C THR A 55 -0.14 -5.81 8.69
N ILE A 56 0.31 -6.64 7.77
CA ILE A 56 0.15 -6.46 6.32
C ILE A 56 -1.00 -7.34 5.81
N LYS A 57 -1.07 -8.59 6.30
CA LYS A 57 -2.08 -9.56 5.89
C LYS A 57 -3.07 -9.87 6.99
N CYS A 58 -4.30 -10.19 6.57
CA CYS A 58 -5.32 -10.68 7.47
C CYS A 58 -5.01 -12.10 7.93
N HIS A 59 -5.10 -12.35 9.24
CA HIS A 59 -4.90 -13.66 9.82
C HIS A 59 -6.15 -14.10 10.59
N PRO A 60 -6.98 -14.99 10.03
CA PRO A 60 -8.11 -15.57 10.75
C PRO A 60 -7.63 -16.61 11.75
N VAL A 61 -8.20 -16.59 12.96
CA VAL A 61 -7.92 -17.60 13.99
C VAL A 61 -9.21 -17.98 14.71
N THR A 62 -9.44 -19.27 14.81
CA THR A 62 -10.56 -19.83 15.56
C THR A 62 -10.12 -20.21 16.97
N MET A 63 -10.77 -19.66 17.97
CA MET A 63 -10.55 -19.90 19.39
C MET A 63 -11.77 -20.55 20.03
N ASN A 64 -11.55 -21.46 20.98
CA ASN A 64 -12.61 -22.00 21.83
C ASN A 64 -12.58 -21.27 23.17
N PHE A 65 -13.70 -20.69 23.55
CA PHE A 65 -13.84 -19.95 24.81
C PHE A 65 -14.97 -20.50 25.64
N THR A 66 -14.72 -20.74 26.92
CA THR A 66 -15.77 -21.12 27.88
C THR A 66 -16.12 -19.88 28.70
N ALA A 67 -17.34 -19.39 28.50
CA ALA A 67 -17.82 -18.22 29.23
C ALA A 67 -18.08 -18.54 30.72
N PRO A 68 -18.15 -17.55 31.60
CA PRO A 68 -18.40 -17.74 33.03
C PRO A 68 -19.72 -18.47 33.34
N ASP A 69 -20.69 -18.44 32.43
CA ASP A 69 -21.96 -19.18 32.51
C ASP A 69 -21.83 -20.67 32.14
N GLY A 70 -20.61 -21.13 31.86
CA GLY A 70 -20.32 -22.52 31.45
C GLY A 70 -20.60 -22.84 30.00
N LYS A 71 -21.10 -21.91 29.19
CA LYS A 71 -21.32 -22.13 27.77
C LYS A 71 -20.03 -22.03 26.98
N GLN A 72 -19.92 -22.89 25.97
CA GLN A 72 -18.80 -22.89 25.06
C GLN A 72 -19.10 -22.04 23.82
N TYR A 73 -18.20 -21.15 23.47
CA TYR A 73 -18.26 -20.29 22.29
C TYR A 73 -17.10 -20.59 21.35
N ILE A 74 -17.38 -20.49 20.06
CA ILE A 74 -16.38 -20.43 19.00
C ILE A 74 -16.19 -18.96 18.66
N LEU A 75 -14.99 -18.46 18.87
CA LEU A 75 -14.61 -17.09 18.59
C LEU A 75 -13.68 -17.07 17.38
N ASN A 76 -14.13 -16.51 16.28
CA ASN A 76 -13.32 -16.33 15.08
C ASN A 76 -12.79 -14.89 15.07
N LEU A 77 -11.52 -14.73 15.38
CA LEU A 77 -10.79 -13.47 15.25
C LEU A 77 -10.25 -13.36 13.83
N ILE A 78 -10.49 -12.24 13.17
CA ILE A 78 -9.80 -11.86 11.94
C ILE A 78 -8.90 -10.68 12.28
N ASP A 79 -7.59 -10.92 12.36
CA ASP A 79 -6.62 -9.84 12.59
C ASP A 79 -6.48 -9.00 11.32
N THR A 80 -6.60 -7.67 11.45
CA THR A 80 -6.68 -6.75 10.31
C THR A 80 -5.46 -5.84 10.26
N PRO A 81 -5.01 -5.39 9.08
CA PRO A 81 -4.05 -4.29 8.98
C PRO A 81 -4.55 -3.03 9.68
N GLY A 82 -3.62 -2.21 10.20
CA GLY A 82 -3.96 -0.92 10.83
C GLY A 82 -3.77 0.28 9.92
N HIS A 83 -2.94 0.18 8.88
CA HIS A 83 -2.51 1.30 8.05
C HIS A 83 -3.50 1.61 6.92
N VAL A 84 -3.62 2.91 6.57
CA VAL A 84 -4.56 3.41 5.56
C VAL A 84 -4.37 2.78 4.17
N ASP A 85 -3.13 2.51 3.76
CA ASP A 85 -2.83 1.87 2.48
C ASP A 85 -3.49 0.48 2.36
N PHE A 86 -3.83 -0.15 3.49
CA PHE A 86 -4.49 -1.44 3.57
C PHE A 86 -5.98 -1.35 3.96
N ALA A 87 -6.60 -0.17 3.81
CA ALA A 87 -8.02 0.01 4.12
C ALA A 87 -8.94 -0.97 3.36
N TYR A 88 -8.48 -1.45 2.21
CA TYR A 88 -9.17 -2.47 1.44
C TYR A 88 -9.14 -3.85 2.11
N GLU A 89 -7.99 -4.28 2.61
CA GLU A 89 -7.86 -5.51 3.41
C GLU A 89 -8.72 -5.43 4.67
N VAL A 90 -8.75 -4.27 5.32
CA VAL A 90 -9.64 -4.01 6.46
C VAL A 90 -11.09 -4.17 6.04
N SER A 91 -11.53 -3.52 4.97
CA SER A 91 -12.92 -3.61 4.48
C SER A 91 -13.36 -5.05 4.18
N ARG A 92 -12.47 -5.88 3.62
CA ARG A 92 -12.73 -7.30 3.35
C ARG A 92 -12.90 -8.12 4.62
N SER A 93 -12.03 -7.88 5.58
CA SER A 93 -12.08 -8.56 6.89
C SER A 93 -13.34 -8.19 7.66
N LEU A 94 -13.72 -6.91 7.64
CA LEU A 94 -14.96 -6.42 8.24
C LEU A 94 -16.19 -7.13 7.67
N ALA A 95 -16.26 -7.35 6.36
CA ALA A 95 -17.39 -8.02 5.72
C ALA A 95 -17.56 -9.50 6.13
N ALA A 96 -16.50 -10.13 6.65
CA ALA A 96 -16.55 -11.49 7.18
C ALA A 96 -16.95 -11.53 8.67
N CYS A 97 -17.13 -10.38 9.33
CA CYS A 97 -17.39 -10.24 10.75
C CYS A 97 -18.80 -9.71 11.04
N GLU A 98 -19.26 -9.92 12.27
CA GLU A 98 -20.46 -9.31 12.85
C GLU A 98 -20.12 -8.24 13.90
N GLY A 99 -18.87 -8.21 14.38
CA GLY A 99 -18.42 -7.21 15.34
C GLY A 99 -16.97 -6.78 15.13
N ALA A 100 -16.65 -5.63 15.71
CA ALA A 100 -15.29 -5.09 15.70
C ALA A 100 -14.89 -4.63 17.10
N VAL A 101 -13.75 -5.10 17.60
CA VAL A 101 -13.10 -4.56 18.78
C VAL A 101 -12.32 -3.33 18.36
N LEU A 102 -12.76 -2.16 18.81
CA LEU A 102 -12.11 -0.88 18.54
C LEU A 102 -11.10 -0.60 19.67
N LEU A 103 -9.82 -0.74 19.34
CA LEU A 103 -8.73 -0.61 20.30
C LEU A 103 -8.14 0.79 20.28
N ILE A 104 -8.13 1.44 21.43
CA ILE A 104 -7.66 2.83 21.61
C ILE A 104 -6.58 2.85 22.69
N ASP A 105 -5.45 3.50 22.42
CA ASP A 105 -4.40 3.71 23.41
C ASP A 105 -4.84 4.77 24.44
N ALA A 106 -4.83 4.43 25.72
CA ALA A 106 -5.21 5.33 26.81
C ALA A 106 -4.30 6.58 26.93
N SER A 107 -3.11 6.55 26.33
CA SER A 107 -2.17 7.68 26.37
C SER A 107 -2.23 8.57 25.13
N GLN A 108 -2.68 8.00 23.99
CA GLN A 108 -2.74 8.71 22.71
C GLN A 108 -4.17 9.16 22.37
N GLY A 109 -5.19 8.40 22.79
CA GLY A 109 -6.59 8.70 22.51
C GLY A 109 -7.00 8.27 21.09
N VAL A 110 -8.03 8.95 20.55
CA VAL A 110 -8.56 8.72 19.20
C VAL A 110 -7.68 9.42 18.17
N GLU A 111 -7.21 8.67 17.20
CA GLU A 111 -6.40 9.15 16.08
C GLU A 111 -7.08 8.92 14.74
N ALA A 112 -6.53 9.47 13.64
CA ALA A 112 -7.14 9.47 12.32
C ALA A 112 -7.56 8.08 11.82
N GLN A 113 -6.67 7.09 11.90
CA GLN A 113 -6.97 5.72 11.48
C GLN A 113 -8.04 5.07 12.36
N THR A 114 -8.14 5.47 13.64
CA THR A 114 -9.22 5.01 14.53
C THR A 114 -10.57 5.46 13.99
N VAL A 115 -10.67 6.73 13.57
CA VAL A 115 -11.88 7.31 12.98
C VAL A 115 -12.24 6.60 11.67
N ALA A 116 -11.28 6.49 10.75
CA ALA A 116 -11.49 5.87 9.44
C ALA A 116 -11.96 4.41 9.57
N ASN A 117 -11.27 3.61 10.39
CA ASN A 117 -11.61 2.20 10.59
C ASN A 117 -12.94 2.01 11.31
N ALA A 118 -13.25 2.85 12.31
CA ALA A 118 -14.54 2.83 13.00
C ALA A 118 -15.68 3.18 12.04
N THR A 119 -15.50 4.19 11.19
CA THR A 119 -16.48 4.59 10.17
C THR A 119 -16.72 3.46 9.16
N LEU A 120 -15.67 2.78 8.70
CA LEU A 120 -15.80 1.60 7.82
C LEU A 120 -16.60 0.49 8.49
N ALA A 121 -16.34 0.19 9.76
CA ALA A 121 -17.06 -0.82 10.52
C ALA A 121 -18.53 -0.44 10.71
N MET A 122 -18.83 0.81 11.06
CA MET A 122 -20.21 1.32 11.19
C MET A 122 -20.99 1.25 9.87
N ASN A 123 -20.36 1.64 8.76
CA ASN A 123 -20.97 1.59 7.42
C ASN A 123 -21.31 0.16 6.98
N GLN A 124 -20.59 -0.84 7.47
CA GLN A 124 -20.90 -2.25 7.25
C GLN A 124 -21.88 -2.83 8.27
N GLY A 125 -22.34 -2.02 9.23
CA GLY A 125 -23.31 -2.40 10.25
C GLY A 125 -22.76 -3.39 11.27
N LEU A 126 -21.45 -3.31 11.62
CA LEU A 126 -20.86 -4.12 12.67
C LEU A 126 -21.16 -3.53 14.04
N GLU A 127 -21.30 -4.41 15.02
CA GLU A 127 -21.33 -4.00 16.43
C GLU A 127 -19.92 -3.66 16.90
N ILE A 128 -19.74 -2.47 17.45
CA ILE A 128 -18.41 -1.99 17.90
C ILE A 128 -18.29 -2.17 19.40
N VAL A 129 -17.20 -2.83 19.81
CA VAL A 129 -16.82 -3.01 21.22
C VAL A 129 -15.60 -2.12 21.50
N PRO A 130 -15.77 -0.94 22.12
CA PRO A 130 -14.63 -0.08 22.44
C PRO A 130 -13.81 -0.66 23.59
N VAL A 131 -12.47 -0.68 23.40
CA VAL A 131 -11.48 -1.14 24.36
C VAL A 131 -10.40 -0.09 24.50
N ILE A 132 -10.19 0.41 25.70
CA ILE A 132 -9.14 1.37 26.03
C ILE A 132 -7.95 0.62 26.58
N ASN A 133 -6.91 0.52 25.78
CA ASN A 133 -5.71 -0.27 26.01
C ASN A 133 -4.60 0.55 26.67
N LYS A 134 -3.59 -0.16 27.15
CA LYS A 134 -2.39 0.40 27.79
C LYS A 134 -2.68 1.20 29.06
N VAL A 135 -3.71 0.81 29.81
CA VAL A 135 -4.06 1.49 31.08
C VAL A 135 -3.00 1.32 32.16
N ASP A 136 -2.02 0.45 31.96
CA ASP A 136 -0.86 0.24 32.83
C ASP A 136 0.22 1.33 32.69
N LEU A 137 0.14 2.18 31.67
CA LEU A 137 1.12 3.24 31.46
C LEU A 137 0.89 4.40 32.43
N PRO A 138 1.97 5.03 33.00
CA PRO A 138 1.83 6.22 33.83
C PRO A 138 1.18 7.42 33.14
N SER A 139 1.26 7.48 31.81
CA SER A 139 0.67 8.52 30.96
C SER A 139 -0.76 8.23 30.55
N ALA A 140 -1.35 7.09 30.95
CA ALA A 140 -2.69 6.70 30.58
C ALA A 140 -3.76 7.66 31.11
N ARG A 141 -4.69 8.06 30.25
CA ARG A 141 -5.85 8.92 30.52
C ARG A 141 -7.15 8.26 30.08
N PRO A 142 -7.60 7.18 30.71
CA PRO A 142 -8.72 6.38 30.21
C PRO A 142 -10.02 7.16 30.07
N GLU A 143 -10.32 8.05 31.01
CA GLU A 143 -11.55 8.85 31.00
C GLU A 143 -11.57 9.88 29.86
N GLU A 144 -10.41 10.41 29.50
CA GLU A 144 -10.28 11.31 28.35
C GLU A 144 -10.45 10.55 27.03
N ALA A 145 -9.83 9.37 26.91
CA ALA A 145 -10.01 8.50 25.76
C ALA A 145 -11.49 8.07 25.58
N ARG A 146 -12.22 7.80 26.67
CA ARG A 146 -13.67 7.51 26.61
C ARG A 146 -14.45 8.68 26.05
N ARG A 147 -14.20 9.90 26.53
CA ARG A 147 -14.88 11.10 26.02
C ARG A 147 -14.61 11.31 24.53
N GLN A 148 -13.37 11.14 24.09
CA GLN A 148 -13.03 11.26 22.68
C GLN A 148 -13.78 10.23 21.81
N VAL A 149 -13.96 9.01 22.28
CA VAL A 149 -14.76 7.98 21.57
C VAL A 149 -16.22 8.43 21.43
N GLU A 150 -16.80 9.00 22.48
CA GLU A 150 -18.18 9.50 22.46
C GLU A 150 -18.33 10.75 21.57
N ASP A 151 -17.42 11.72 21.73
CA ASP A 151 -17.51 13.01 21.08
C ASP A 151 -17.16 12.95 19.57
N ILE A 152 -16.14 12.14 19.21
CA ILE A 152 -15.62 12.08 17.84
C ILE A 152 -16.32 10.97 17.04
N LEU A 153 -16.49 9.78 17.64
CA LEU A 153 -17.01 8.61 16.94
C LEU A 153 -18.50 8.39 17.16
N THR A 154 -19.13 9.15 18.07
CA THR A 154 -20.54 8.97 18.48
C THR A 154 -20.87 7.55 18.96
N ILE A 155 -19.86 6.81 19.43
CA ILE A 155 -20.01 5.45 19.96
C ILE A 155 -20.13 5.54 21.49
N PRO A 156 -21.18 4.95 22.12
CA PRO A 156 -21.27 4.93 23.57
C PRO A 156 -20.05 4.25 24.20
N ALA A 157 -19.29 4.98 25.00
CA ALA A 157 -18.03 4.50 25.58
C ALA A 157 -18.06 4.40 27.12
N GLN A 158 -19.24 4.62 27.76
CA GLN A 158 -19.40 4.44 29.21
C GLN A 158 -19.02 3.03 29.65
N ASP A 159 -19.40 2.02 28.83
CA ASP A 159 -19.08 0.61 29.04
C ASP A 159 -17.82 0.15 28.27
N ALA A 160 -16.94 1.07 27.87
CA ALA A 160 -15.68 0.71 27.23
C ALA A 160 -14.81 -0.10 28.20
N VAL A 161 -14.28 -1.22 27.72
CA VAL A 161 -13.43 -2.10 28.53
C VAL A 161 -12.07 -1.45 28.72
N LEU A 162 -11.61 -1.36 29.96
CA LEU A 162 -10.27 -0.93 30.30
C LEU A 162 -9.32 -2.12 30.29
N ALA A 163 -8.27 -2.06 29.49
CA ALA A 163 -7.40 -3.22 29.27
C ALA A 163 -5.91 -2.86 29.18
N SER A 164 -5.09 -3.87 29.37
CA SER A 164 -3.68 -3.85 29.00
C SER A 164 -3.31 -5.20 28.37
N GLY A 165 -3.09 -5.20 27.08
CA GLY A 165 -2.59 -6.38 26.36
C GLY A 165 -1.25 -6.87 26.93
N LYS A 166 -0.39 -5.95 27.41
CA LYS A 166 0.91 -6.29 27.99
C LYS A 166 0.81 -6.96 29.36
N SER A 167 0.03 -6.41 30.27
CA SER A 167 -0.10 -6.92 31.64
C SER A 167 -1.21 -7.95 31.83
N GLY A 168 -2.12 -8.10 30.84
CA GLY A 168 -3.27 -9.02 30.90
C GLY A 168 -4.47 -8.49 31.67
N ILE A 169 -4.49 -7.20 32.01
CA ILE A 169 -5.65 -6.56 32.66
C ILE A 169 -6.81 -6.48 31.67
N GLY A 170 -8.04 -6.76 32.11
CA GLY A 170 -9.26 -6.56 31.34
C GLY A 170 -9.53 -7.59 30.24
N ILE A 171 -8.77 -8.68 30.15
CA ILE A 171 -8.93 -9.68 29.08
C ILE A 171 -10.23 -10.49 29.22
N ASP A 172 -10.59 -10.88 30.44
CA ASP A 172 -11.87 -11.57 30.69
C ASP A 172 -13.08 -10.68 30.36
N GLU A 173 -12.96 -9.39 30.67
CA GLU A 173 -13.98 -8.38 30.38
C GLU A 173 -14.11 -8.14 28.86
N ILE A 174 -13.02 -8.20 28.10
CA ILE A 174 -13.08 -8.15 26.63
C ILE A 174 -13.85 -9.35 26.09
N PHE A 175 -13.55 -10.57 26.54
CA PHE A 175 -14.31 -11.75 26.12
C PHE A 175 -15.77 -11.67 26.49
N ALA A 176 -16.08 -11.21 27.71
CA ALA A 176 -17.47 -11.03 28.16
C ALA A 176 -18.20 -9.99 27.29
N ALA A 177 -17.53 -8.88 26.92
CA ALA A 177 -18.09 -7.86 26.05
C ALA A 177 -18.33 -8.40 24.63
N ILE A 178 -17.39 -9.16 24.05
CA ILE A 178 -17.52 -9.80 22.75
C ILE A 178 -18.73 -10.77 22.74
N VAL A 179 -18.82 -11.67 23.71
CA VAL A 179 -19.91 -12.64 23.80
C VAL A 179 -21.26 -11.96 23.95
N LYS A 180 -21.33 -10.89 24.76
CA LYS A 180 -22.57 -10.17 25.07
C LYS A 180 -23.03 -9.24 23.94
N ARG A 181 -22.12 -8.52 23.29
CA ARG A 181 -22.44 -7.43 22.35
C ARG A 181 -22.40 -7.89 20.90
N VAL A 182 -21.38 -8.66 20.50
CA VAL A 182 -21.29 -9.13 19.11
C VAL A 182 -22.42 -10.12 18.84
N PRO A 183 -23.27 -9.88 17.83
CA PRO A 183 -24.36 -10.80 17.51
C PRO A 183 -23.82 -12.13 16.96
N PRO A 184 -24.64 -13.19 17.01
CA PRO A 184 -24.33 -14.43 16.31
C PRO A 184 -24.22 -14.18 14.80
N PRO A 185 -23.55 -15.08 14.07
CA PRO A 185 -23.33 -14.91 12.65
C PRO A 185 -24.61 -14.67 11.86
N ARG A 186 -24.61 -13.64 11.03
CA ARG A 186 -25.67 -13.44 10.04
C ARG A 186 -25.64 -14.64 9.10
N TRP A 187 -26.73 -15.37 9.08
CA TRP A 187 -26.94 -16.43 8.10
C TRP A 187 -28.17 -16.10 7.28
N SER A 188 -28.21 -16.57 6.06
CA SER A 188 -29.40 -16.40 5.25
C SER A 188 -30.03 -17.76 5.03
N GLU A 189 -31.37 -17.82 5.14
CA GLU A 189 -32.18 -18.99 4.77
C GLU A 189 -32.10 -19.26 3.26
N TYR A 190 -31.08 -18.75 2.59
CA TYR A 190 -30.85 -18.98 1.18
C TYR A 190 -30.63 -20.49 0.97
N PRO A 191 -31.37 -21.13 0.08
CA PRO A 191 -31.33 -22.58 -0.04
C PRO A 191 -30.02 -23.11 -0.60
N GLN A 192 -29.33 -22.30 -1.44
CA GLN A 192 -28.07 -22.69 -2.06
C GLN A 192 -26.86 -22.38 -1.15
N HIS A 193 -25.80 -23.13 -1.38
CA HIS A 193 -24.53 -22.94 -0.67
C HIS A 193 -23.83 -21.66 -1.12
N ARG A 194 -23.41 -20.82 -0.17
CA ARG A 194 -22.66 -19.59 -0.44
C ARG A 194 -21.58 -19.37 0.60
N ALA A 195 -20.37 -19.20 0.12
CA ALA A 195 -19.23 -18.77 0.95
C ALA A 195 -18.53 -17.58 0.27
N LEU A 196 -18.28 -16.53 1.04
CA LEU A 196 -17.55 -15.34 0.58
C LEU A 196 -16.05 -15.60 0.70
N VAL A 197 -15.30 -15.38 -0.36
CA VAL A 197 -13.83 -15.37 -0.34
C VAL A 197 -13.36 -14.00 0.12
N PHE A 198 -12.83 -13.87 1.33
CA PHE A 198 -12.34 -12.59 1.83
C PHE A 198 -10.83 -12.42 1.70
N ASP A 199 -10.06 -13.52 1.53
CA ASP A 199 -8.64 -13.50 1.18
C ASP A 199 -8.25 -14.80 0.47
N SER A 200 -7.04 -14.87 -0.09
CA SER A 200 -6.50 -16.07 -0.71
C SER A 200 -4.99 -16.17 -0.56
N LEU A 201 -4.50 -17.41 -0.52
CA LEU A 201 -3.09 -17.72 -0.47
C LEU A 201 -2.75 -18.81 -1.50
N PHE A 202 -1.65 -18.66 -2.18
CA PHE A 202 -1.09 -19.73 -3.00
C PHE A 202 -0.03 -20.51 -2.26
N ASP A 203 -0.22 -21.80 -2.16
CA ASP A 203 0.77 -22.75 -1.65
C ASP A 203 1.23 -23.65 -2.79
N SER A 204 2.54 -23.83 -2.94
CA SER A 204 3.12 -24.62 -4.05
C SER A 204 2.72 -26.10 -4.03
N TYR A 205 2.32 -26.63 -2.88
CA TYR A 205 1.93 -28.03 -2.69
C TYR A 205 0.41 -28.22 -2.69
N LYS A 206 -0.31 -27.31 -2.03
CA LYS A 206 -1.78 -27.40 -1.87
C LYS A 206 -2.54 -26.75 -3.03
N GLY A 207 -1.96 -25.78 -3.70
CA GLY A 207 -2.62 -24.93 -4.70
C GLY A 207 -3.23 -23.68 -4.06
N VAL A 208 -4.38 -23.25 -4.56
CA VAL A 208 -5.07 -22.08 -4.02
C VAL A 208 -5.82 -22.44 -2.74
N ILE A 209 -5.54 -21.69 -1.70
CA ILE A 209 -6.22 -21.74 -0.40
C ILE A 209 -7.07 -20.49 -0.29
N SER A 210 -8.39 -20.63 -0.44
CA SER A 210 -9.35 -19.53 -0.30
C SER A 210 -9.76 -19.40 1.16
N TYR A 211 -9.60 -18.20 1.75
CA TYR A 211 -10.11 -17.89 3.08
C TYR A 211 -11.56 -17.48 2.95
N VAL A 212 -12.43 -18.20 3.64
CA VAL A 212 -13.86 -18.09 3.39
C VAL A 212 -14.67 -17.85 4.67
N ARG A 213 -15.76 -17.11 4.49
CA ARG A 213 -16.86 -16.99 5.44
C ARG A 213 -18.10 -17.67 4.85
N VAL A 214 -18.58 -18.72 5.49
CA VAL A 214 -19.76 -19.47 5.02
C VAL A 214 -21.04 -18.76 5.47
N PHE A 215 -21.86 -18.31 4.52
CA PHE A 215 -23.14 -17.65 4.76
C PHE A 215 -24.34 -18.63 4.73
N SER A 216 -24.32 -19.61 3.84
CA SER A 216 -25.37 -20.63 3.73
C SER A 216 -24.80 -21.96 3.25
N GLY A 217 -25.43 -23.05 3.68
CA GLY A 217 -25.02 -24.41 3.31
C GLY A 217 -23.75 -24.89 4.02
N THR A 218 -23.27 -26.07 3.64
CA THR A 218 -22.12 -26.75 4.27
C THR A 218 -21.17 -27.27 3.19
N PHE A 219 -19.92 -26.90 3.26
CA PHE A 219 -18.88 -27.29 2.31
C PHE A 219 -18.05 -28.45 2.87
N LYS A 220 -17.78 -29.47 2.01
CA LYS A 220 -17.03 -30.69 2.33
C LYS A 220 -16.00 -31.01 1.25
N ALA A 221 -14.94 -31.72 1.61
CA ALA A 221 -14.01 -32.25 0.65
C ALA A 221 -14.73 -33.17 -0.36
N GLY A 222 -14.29 -33.15 -1.62
CA GLY A 222 -14.86 -33.94 -2.71
C GLY A 222 -16.06 -33.27 -3.43
N GLN A 223 -16.66 -32.22 -2.89
CA GLN A 223 -17.71 -31.48 -3.60
C GLN A 223 -17.14 -30.66 -4.75
N THR A 224 -17.92 -30.56 -5.85
CA THR A 224 -17.58 -29.67 -6.97
C THR A 224 -18.23 -28.31 -6.72
N ILE A 225 -17.40 -27.28 -6.68
CA ILE A 225 -17.82 -25.88 -6.51
C ILE A 225 -17.74 -25.13 -7.84
N GLU A 226 -18.42 -23.99 -7.85
CA GLU A 226 -18.35 -23.00 -8.91
C GLU A 226 -18.03 -21.63 -8.30
N LEU A 227 -17.09 -20.92 -8.92
CA LEU A 227 -16.77 -19.52 -8.62
C LEU A 227 -17.73 -18.64 -9.41
N MET A 228 -18.53 -17.82 -8.73
CA MET A 228 -19.62 -17.08 -9.38
C MET A 228 -19.12 -15.97 -10.31
N TYR A 229 -17.91 -15.42 -10.08
CA TYR A 229 -17.36 -14.33 -10.88
C TYR A 229 -17.05 -14.75 -12.32
N ASN A 230 -16.45 -15.92 -12.51
CA ASN A 230 -15.98 -16.39 -13.82
C ASN A 230 -16.57 -17.75 -14.26
N GLY A 231 -17.39 -18.38 -13.41
CA GLY A 231 -18.00 -19.67 -13.69
C GLY A 231 -17.03 -20.86 -13.65
N VAL A 232 -15.80 -20.66 -13.14
CA VAL A 232 -14.79 -21.74 -13.05
C VAL A 232 -15.24 -22.78 -12.02
N ARG A 233 -15.22 -24.04 -12.44
CA ARG A 233 -15.56 -25.19 -11.58
C ARG A 233 -14.33 -25.93 -11.12
N SER A 234 -14.35 -26.31 -9.85
CA SER A 234 -13.25 -27.07 -9.26
C SER A 234 -13.73 -27.97 -8.13
N VAL A 235 -12.92 -28.97 -7.78
CA VAL A 235 -13.21 -29.87 -6.68
C VAL A 235 -12.51 -29.39 -5.42
N ILE A 236 -13.23 -29.39 -4.29
CA ILE A 236 -12.67 -29.13 -2.97
C ILE A 236 -11.77 -30.29 -2.57
N LYS A 237 -10.48 -29.99 -2.34
CA LYS A 237 -9.52 -30.97 -1.81
C LYS A 237 -9.61 -31.10 -0.30
N GLU A 238 -9.72 -30.01 0.39
CA GLU A 238 -9.67 -29.91 1.85
C GLU A 238 -10.47 -28.70 2.30
N VAL A 239 -11.17 -28.82 3.42
CA VAL A 239 -11.77 -27.70 4.15
C VAL A 239 -11.24 -27.70 5.58
N GLY A 240 -11.21 -26.55 6.23
CA GLY A 240 -10.72 -26.47 7.60
C GLY A 240 -10.78 -25.08 8.20
N ILE A 241 -10.27 -24.97 9.41
CA ILE A 241 -10.17 -23.74 10.20
C ILE A 241 -8.70 -23.38 10.48
N PHE A 242 -8.48 -22.17 10.94
CA PHE A 242 -7.15 -21.73 11.43
C PHE A 242 -7.12 -21.74 12.97
N SER A 243 -6.17 -22.46 13.60
CA SER A 243 -6.07 -22.55 15.06
C SER A 243 -4.59 -22.64 15.52
N PRO A 244 -3.75 -21.64 15.40
CA PRO A 244 -3.63 -20.62 14.34
C PRO A 244 -3.19 -21.21 13.01
N LYS A 245 -2.57 -22.42 13.00
CA LYS A 245 -2.22 -23.13 11.78
C LYS A 245 -3.46 -23.75 11.14
N MET A 246 -3.37 -24.04 9.86
CA MET A 246 -4.42 -24.77 9.14
C MET A 246 -4.71 -26.12 9.82
N LYS A 247 -5.98 -26.31 10.20
CA LYS A 247 -6.48 -27.54 10.82
C LYS A 247 -7.62 -28.08 9.99
N PRO A 248 -7.43 -29.19 9.26
CA PRO A 248 -8.48 -29.80 8.47
C PRO A 248 -9.70 -30.14 9.32
N GLN A 249 -10.87 -30.02 8.71
CA GLN A 249 -12.17 -30.37 9.28
C GLN A 249 -12.95 -31.23 8.27
N ASP A 250 -13.92 -31.98 8.75
CA ASP A 250 -14.78 -32.80 7.87
C ASP A 250 -15.71 -31.91 7.05
N GLU A 251 -16.13 -30.78 7.62
CA GLU A 251 -17.06 -29.85 6.99
C GLU A 251 -16.89 -28.42 7.53
N LEU A 252 -17.30 -27.42 6.70
CA LEU A 252 -17.49 -26.04 7.09
C LEU A 252 -18.96 -25.67 6.94
N GLY A 253 -19.64 -25.45 8.07
CA GLY A 253 -21.04 -25.07 8.12
C GLY A 253 -21.29 -23.56 8.09
N PRO A 254 -22.59 -23.17 8.09
CA PRO A 254 -22.96 -21.75 8.14
C PRO A 254 -22.38 -21.05 9.37
N GLY A 255 -22.00 -19.81 9.22
CA GLY A 255 -21.39 -19.04 10.30
C GLY A 255 -19.89 -19.24 10.48
N CYS A 256 -19.29 -20.30 9.93
CA CYS A 256 -17.87 -20.58 10.09
C CYS A 256 -16.99 -19.66 9.25
N VAL A 257 -15.86 -19.28 9.84
CA VAL A 257 -14.71 -18.69 9.14
C VAL A 257 -13.64 -19.79 9.03
N GLY A 258 -13.09 -19.98 7.85
CA GLY A 258 -12.10 -21.03 7.62
C GLY A 258 -11.48 -20.95 6.24
N TYR A 259 -11.04 -22.09 5.73
CA TYR A 259 -10.43 -22.15 4.40
C TYR A 259 -10.99 -23.30 3.56
N ILE A 260 -10.94 -23.11 2.24
CA ILE A 260 -11.25 -24.12 1.23
C ILE A 260 -10.03 -24.23 0.31
N VAL A 261 -9.47 -25.44 0.19
CA VAL A 261 -8.40 -25.74 -0.76
C VAL A 261 -9.03 -26.23 -2.05
N ILE A 262 -8.79 -25.51 -3.15
CA ILE A 262 -9.35 -25.82 -4.46
C ILE A 262 -8.28 -26.22 -5.46
N ASN A 263 -8.64 -27.14 -6.38
CA ASN A 263 -7.73 -27.65 -7.39
C ASN A 263 -7.69 -26.74 -8.63
N ILE A 264 -7.34 -25.48 -8.44
CA ILE A 264 -7.18 -24.52 -9.54
C ILE A 264 -5.68 -24.34 -9.80
N ARG A 265 -5.29 -24.38 -11.08
CA ARG A 265 -3.91 -24.20 -11.51
C ARG A 265 -3.58 -22.73 -11.78
N GLU A 266 -4.54 -21.99 -12.29
CA GLU A 266 -4.39 -20.56 -12.56
C GLU A 266 -5.06 -19.78 -11.43
N VAL A 267 -4.25 -19.09 -10.70
CA VAL A 267 -4.69 -18.39 -9.48
C VAL A 267 -5.46 -17.12 -9.80
N ALA A 268 -5.26 -16.55 -10.98
CA ALA A 268 -6.07 -15.46 -11.51
C ALA A 268 -7.58 -15.79 -11.57
N ASP A 269 -7.93 -17.08 -11.51
CA ASP A 269 -9.31 -17.54 -11.50
C ASP A 269 -10.01 -17.32 -10.16
N VAL A 270 -9.28 -17.19 -9.05
CA VAL A 270 -9.86 -16.94 -7.73
C VAL A 270 -9.75 -15.46 -7.39
N LYS A 271 -10.88 -14.77 -7.46
CA LYS A 271 -10.95 -13.35 -7.10
C LYS A 271 -11.38 -13.19 -5.66
N VAL A 272 -10.67 -12.35 -4.90
CA VAL A 272 -11.12 -11.96 -3.56
C VAL A 272 -12.40 -11.13 -3.69
N GLY A 273 -13.39 -11.43 -2.85
CA GLY A 273 -14.76 -10.89 -2.96
C GLY A 273 -15.72 -11.76 -3.77
N ASP A 274 -15.22 -12.84 -4.38
CA ASP A 274 -16.07 -13.79 -5.10
C ASP A 274 -16.89 -14.67 -4.14
N THR A 275 -17.93 -15.25 -4.67
CA THR A 275 -18.78 -16.21 -3.97
C THR A 275 -18.55 -17.61 -4.49
N ILE A 276 -18.21 -18.51 -3.58
CA ILE A 276 -18.14 -19.96 -3.85
C ILE A 276 -19.52 -20.55 -3.65
N THR A 277 -20.01 -21.29 -4.66
CA THR A 277 -21.26 -22.05 -4.61
C THR A 277 -21.05 -23.51 -5.03
N LEU A 278 -22.04 -24.40 -4.82
CA LEU A 278 -21.96 -25.76 -5.35
C LEU A 278 -22.34 -25.79 -6.84
N ALA A 279 -21.57 -26.47 -7.65
CA ALA A 279 -21.84 -26.62 -9.08
C ALA A 279 -23.11 -27.43 -9.38
N SER A 280 -23.57 -28.27 -8.45
CA SER A 280 -24.80 -29.07 -8.59
C SER A 280 -26.07 -28.25 -8.34
N ASP A 281 -26.01 -27.20 -7.54
CA ASP A 281 -27.12 -26.28 -7.23
C ASP A 281 -26.53 -24.88 -7.00
N PRO A 282 -26.15 -24.18 -8.08
CA PRO A 282 -25.48 -22.89 -7.98
C PRO A 282 -26.42 -21.81 -7.47
N ALA A 283 -25.87 -20.94 -6.61
CA ALA A 283 -26.61 -19.79 -6.10
C ALA A 283 -26.95 -18.82 -7.25
N LYS A 284 -28.11 -18.19 -7.17
CA LYS A 284 -28.55 -17.21 -8.18
C LYS A 284 -27.96 -15.83 -7.95
N GLU A 285 -27.65 -15.50 -6.70
CA GLU A 285 -27.13 -14.20 -6.29
C GLU A 285 -25.85 -14.38 -5.47
N PRO A 286 -24.78 -13.66 -5.81
CA PRO A 286 -23.57 -13.67 -5.00
C PRO A 286 -23.83 -13.06 -3.61
N VAL A 287 -22.98 -13.40 -2.67
CA VAL A 287 -22.89 -12.63 -1.42
C VAL A 287 -22.45 -11.21 -1.81
N PRO A 288 -23.02 -10.13 -1.21
CA PRO A 288 -22.56 -8.78 -1.48
C PRO A 288 -21.04 -8.71 -1.34
N GLY A 289 -20.39 -8.48 -2.47
CA GLY A 289 -18.94 -8.48 -2.56
C GLY A 289 -18.35 -7.10 -2.29
N PHE A 290 -17.05 -7.00 -2.47
CA PHE A 290 -16.30 -5.77 -2.30
C PHE A 290 -16.31 -4.95 -3.59
N LYS A 291 -16.17 -3.64 -3.45
CA LYS A 291 -15.86 -2.78 -4.58
C LYS A 291 -14.46 -3.12 -5.09
N GLU A 292 -14.29 -3.15 -6.41
CA GLU A 292 -12.93 -3.24 -6.99
C GLU A 292 -12.10 -2.05 -6.56
N VAL A 293 -10.91 -2.35 -6.05
CA VAL A 293 -9.95 -1.31 -5.71
C VAL A 293 -9.11 -1.03 -6.94
N ARG A 294 -9.00 0.25 -7.25
CA ARG A 294 -8.12 0.73 -8.31
C ARG A 294 -6.81 1.18 -7.70
N PRO A 295 -5.68 0.75 -8.26
CA PRO A 295 -4.38 1.27 -7.85
C PRO A 295 -4.34 2.79 -7.98
N MET A 296 -3.66 3.44 -7.04
CA MET A 296 -3.54 4.90 -6.98
C MET A 296 -2.13 5.37 -7.31
N VAL A 297 -1.14 4.53 -7.03
CA VAL A 297 0.28 4.81 -7.23
C VAL A 297 0.84 3.81 -8.22
N PHE A 298 1.58 4.30 -9.20
CA PHE A 298 2.19 3.47 -10.23
C PHE A 298 3.69 3.69 -10.28
N SER A 299 4.44 2.60 -10.44
CA SER A 299 5.89 2.64 -10.65
C SER A 299 6.32 1.53 -11.60
N GLY A 300 7.29 1.81 -12.45
CA GLY A 300 7.96 0.79 -13.25
C GLY A 300 8.94 0.01 -12.37
N ILE A 301 8.86 -1.32 -12.37
CA ILE A 301 9.81 -2.21 -11.70
C ILE A 301 10.64 -2.93 -12.75
N TYR A 302 11.94 -2.78 -12.68
CA TYR A 302 12.91 -3.35 -13.61
C TYR A 302 13.92 -4.21 -12.85
N PRO A 303 14.33 -5.38 -13.39
CA PRO A 303 15.42 -6.14 -12.79
C PRO A 303 16.75 -5.41 -13.01
N LEU A 304 17.65 -5.45 -12.04
CA LEU A 304 19.00 -4.92 -12.21
C LEU A 304 19.80 -5.71 -13.25
N ASP A 305 19.66 -7.04 -13.25
CA ASP A 305 20.18 -7.89 -14.30
C ASP A 305 19.05 -8.22 -15.29
N THR A 306 19.25 -7.89 -16.57
CA THR A 306 18.26 -8.18 -17.63
C THR A 306 17.95 -9.67 -17.77
N ALA A 307 18.85 -10.56 -17.34
CA ALA A 307 18.62 -12.00 -17.31
C ALA A 307 17.51 -12.41 -16.32
N ASP A 308 17.26 -11.60 -15.30
CA ASP A 308 16.26 -11.86 -14.27
C ASP A 308 14.83 -11.45 -14.66
N TYR A 309 14.59 -11.00 -15.91
CA TYR A 309 13.25 -10.58 -16.36
C TYR A 309 12.18 -11.66 -16.19
N GLU A 310 12.46 -12.88 -16.60
CA GLU A 310 11.50 -14.00 -16.45
C GLU A 310 11.30 -14.37 -14.97
N LYS A 311 12.35 -14.29 -14.15
CA LYS A 311 12.27 -14.49 -12.70
C LYS A 311 11.38 -13.42 -12.07
N LEU A 312 11.53 -12.15 -12.46
CA LEU A 312 10.69 -11.03 -12.00
C LEU A 312 9.23 -11.24 -12.39
N LYS A 313 8.94 -11.66 -13.63
CA LYS A 313 7.59 -11.95 -14.12
C LYS A 313 6.90 -13.02 -13.27
N ILE A 314 7.59 -14.14 -13.01
CA ILE A 314 7.08 -15.23 -12.19
C ILE A 314 6.85 -14.76 -10.74
N SER A 315 7.75 -13.94 -10.22
CA SER A 315 7.66 -13.44 -8.84
C SER A 315 6.50 -12.45 -8.67
N LEU A 316 6.32 -11.53 -9.60
CA LEU A 316 5.15 -10.62 -9.62
C LEU A 316 3.84 -11.39 -9.76
N SER A 317 3.79 -12.40 -10.62
CA SER A 317 2.63 -13.27 -10.74
C SER A 317 2.29 -13.94 -9.39
N LYS A 318 3.26 -14.50 -8.69
CA LYS A 318 3.07 -15.11 -7.36
C LYS A 318 2.66 -14.09 -6.30
N LEU A 319 3.22 -12.88 -6.33
CA LEU A 319 2.83 -11.82 -5.41
C LEU A 319 1.40 -11.36 -5.64
N ALA A 320 0.99 -11.13 -6.89
CA ALA A 320 -0.37 -10.70 -7.23
C ALA A 320 -1.46 -11.73 -6.85
N ILE A 321 -1.08 -13.00 -6.72
CA ILE A 321 -1.93 -14.06 -6.19
C ILE A 321 -2.24 -13.83 -4.71
N ASN A 322 -1.19 -13.52 -3.97
CA ASN A 322 -1.27 -13.31 -2.52
C ASN A 322 -1.71 -11.88 -2.18
N ASP A 323 -1.73 -10.99 -3.15
CA ASP A 323 -2.05 -9.58 -3.02
C ASP A 323 -2.88 -9.12 -4.21
N SER A 324 -4.20 -9.24 -4.08
CA SER A 324 -5.15 -8.93 -5.15
C SER A 324 -5.23 -7.44 -5.51
N SER A 325 -4.59 -6.58 -4.73
CA SER A 325 -4.50 -5.14 -5.00
C SER A 325 -3.31 -4.77 -5.90
N LEU A 326 -2.32 -5.66 -6.01
CA LEU A 326 -1.20 -5.48 -6.91
C LEU A 326 -1.61 -5.75 -8.36
N THR A 327 -1.48 -4.76 -9.21
CA THR A 327 -1.63 -4.91 -10.67
C THR A 327 -0.29 -4.74 -11.36
N TYR A 328 -0.06 -5.45 -12.47
CA TYR A 328 1.16 -5.28 -13.24
C TYR A 328 0.93 -5.54 -14.73
N THR A 329 1.60 -4.77 -15.56
CA THR A 329 1.61 -4.89 -17.03
C THR A 329 3.04 -4.81 -17.54
N SER A 330 3.34 -5.51 -18.63
CA SER A 330 4.67 -5.44 -19.23
C SER A 330 4.98 -4.03 -19.72
N GLU A 331 6.16 -3.54 -19.40
CA GLU A 331 6.67 -2.24 -19.81
C GLU A 331 8.08 -2.39 -20.38
N SER A 332 8.45 -1.53 -21.31
CA SER A 332 9.83 -1.46 -21.82
C SER A 332 10.33 -0.02 -21.78
N SER A 333 11.55 0.16 -21.32
CA SER A 333 12.25 1.43 -21.34
C SER A 333 13.49 1.34 -22.22
N THR A 334 13.75 2.38 -23.00
CA THR A 334 14.96 2.45 -23.84
C THR A 334 16.24 2.45 -22.99
N ALA A 335 16.13 2.90 -21.73
CA ALA A 335 17.25 3.03 -20.80
C ALA A 335 17.39 1.83 -19.84
N LEU A 336 16.29 1.23 -19.40
CA LEU A 336 16.26 0.17 -18.38
C LEU A 336 15.95 -1.23 -18.94
N GLY A 337 15.59 -1.31 -20.22
CA GLY A 337 15.20 -2.57 -20.85
C GLY A 337 13.77 -2.99 -20.54
N PHE A 338 13.53 -4.29 -20.40
CA PHE A 338 12.21 -4.85 -20.12
C PHE A 338 11.94 -4.89 -18.62
N GLY A 339 10.73 -4.52 -18.24
CA GLY A 339 10.24 -4.49 -16.87
C GLY A 339 8.73 -4.58 -16.80
N PHE A 340 8.17 -4.14 -15.68
CA PHE A 340 6.73 -4.15 -15.45
C PHE A 340 6.27 -2.83 -14.85
N ARG A 341 5.20 -2.27 -15.38
CA ARG A 341 4.45 -1.19 -14.78
C ARG A 341 3.55 -1.79 -13.71
N CYS A 342 3.81 -1.46 -12.44
CA CYS A 342 3.07 -1.97 -11.29
C CYS A 342 2.19 -0.88 -10.70
N GLY A 343 0.96 -1.25 -10.31
CA GLY A 343 0.02 -0.40 -9.61
C GLY A 343 -0.14 -0.84 -8.16
N PHE A 344 -0.16 0.12 -7.24
CA PHE A 344 -0.16 -0.04 -5.80
C PHE A 344 -1.27 0.80 -5.16
N LEU A 345 -1.71 0.41 -3.96
CA LEU A 345 -2.69 1.18 -3.18
C LEU A 345 -2.10 2.50 -2.65
N GLY A 346 -0.84 2.46 -2.23
CA GLY A 346 -0.13 3.60 -1.69
C GLY A 346 1.38 3.36 -1.66
N LEU A 347 2.12 4.25 -0.99
CA LEU A 347 3.58 4.17 -0.89
C LEU A 347 4.06 3.00 -0.05
N LEU A 348 3.45 2.79 1.10
CA LEU A 348 3.82 1.70 2.00
C LEU A 348 3.59 0.35 1.31
N HIS A 349 2.48 0.22 0.57
CA HIS A 349 2.21 -0.98 -0.23
C HIS A 349 3.31 -1.19 -1.28
N MET A 350 3.72 -0.13 -1.99
CA MET A 350 4.83 -0.19 -2.97
C MET A 350 6.14 -0.66 -2.31
N GLU A 351 6.52 -0.08 -1.17
CA GLU A 351 7.72 -0.46 -0.43
C GLU A 351 7.69 -1.93 -0.01
N ILE A 352 6.55 -2.40 0.50
CA ILE A 352 6.37 -3.79 0.94
C ILE A 352 6.54 -4.75 -0.24
N VAL A 353 5.92 -4.47 -1.39
CA VAL A 353 6.07 -5.31 -2.59
C VAL A 353 7.53 -5.33 -3.05
N GLN A 354 8.23 -4.20 -3.04
CA GLN A 354 9.65 -4.14 -3.40
C GLN A 354 10.53 -4.95 -2.43
N GLU A 355 10.31 -4.82 -1.12
CA GLU A 355 11.05 -5.59 -0.12
C GLU A 355 10.77 -7.09 -0.21
N ARG A 356 9.53 -7.47 -0.51
CA ARG A 356 9.17 -8.87 -0.74
C ARG A 356 9.85 -9.44 -1.98
N LEU A 357 9.92 -8.68 -3.08
CA LEU A 357 10.68 -9.10 -4.27
C LEU A 357 12.15 -9.35 -3.96
N ARG A 358 12.76 -8.50 -3.13
CA ARG A 358 14.16 -8.65 -2.71
C ARG A 358 14.36 -9.84 -1.79
N ARG A 359 13.55 -9.97 -0.73
CA ARG A 359 13.78 -10.96 0.34
C ARG A 359 13.23 -12.35 0.04
N GLU A 360 12.00 -12.43 -0.50
CA GLU A 360 11.34 -13.73 -0.75
C GLU A 360 11.79 -14.36 -2.08
N TYR A 361 12.15 -13.52 -3.06
CA TYR A 361 12.49 -13.99 -4.41
C TYR A 361 13.95 -13.74 -4.80
N ASP A 362 14.75 -13.13 -3.92
CA ASP A 362 16.16 -12.82 -4.19
C ASP A 362 16.34 -12.12 -5.53
N LEU A 363 15.62 -11.01 -5.70
CA LEU A 363 15.61 -10.17 -6.90
C LEU A 363 16.11 -8.77 -6.57
N ASP A 364 17.20 -8.37 -7.20
CA ASP A 364 17.62 -6.97 -7.20
C ASP A 364 16.83 -6.19 -8.24
N ILE A 365 16.04 -5.25 -7.76
CA ILE A 365 15.14 -4.45 -8.58
C ILE A 365 15.44 -2.95 -8.50
N LEU A 366 15.12 -2.27 -9.58
CA LEU A 366 15.07 -0.83 -9.69
C LEU A 366 13.63 -0.39 -9.90
N SER A 367 13.15 0.55 -9.09
CA SER A 367 11.84 1.19 -9.27
C SER A 367 12.01 2.58 -9.87
N THR A 368 11.15 2.93 -10.83
CA THR A 368 11.05 4.29 -11.34
C THR A 368 10.33 5.18 -10.33
N TYR A 369 10.35 6.47 -10.59
CA TYR A 369 9.63 7.44 -9.76
C TYR A 369 8.14 7.10 -9.68
N PRO A 370 7.52 7.10 -8.49
CA PRO A 370 6.10 6.84 -8.38
C PRO A 370 5.29 7.95 -9.06
N SER A 371 4.24 7.58 -9.74
CA SER A 371 3.29 8.48 -10.40
C SER A 371 1.86 8.13 -10.00
N VAL A 372 0.96 9.10 -10.15
CA VAL A 372 -0.48 8.92 -9.95
C VAL A 372 -1.19 8.79 -11.30
N VAL A 373 -2.47 8.46 -11.27
CA VAL A 373 -3.31 8.47 -12.47
C VAL A 373 -3.77 9.90 -12.74
N TYR A 374 -3.50 10.39 -13.94
CA TYR A 374 -3.98 11.68 -14.42
C TYR A 374 -5.09 11.49 -15.43
N LYS A 375 -6.01 12.44 -15.50
CA LYS A 375 -6.98 12.54 -16.58
C LYS A 375 -6.57 13.69 -17.49
N VAL A 376 -6.35 13.38 -18.76
CA VAL A 376 -5.96 14.34 -19.78
C VAL A 376 -7.08 14.47 -20.78
N TYR A 377 -7.59 15.66 -20.91
CA TYR A 377 -8.63 16.00 -21.87
C TYR A 377 -7.97 16.66 -23.07
N THR A 378 -8.25 16.10 -24.25
CA THR A 378 -7.71 16.61 -25.51
C THR A 378 -8.72 17.50 -26.22
N THR A 379 -8.25 18.39 -27.08
CA THR A 379 -9.05 19.38 -27.82
C THR A 379 -10.11 18.77 -28.75
N ASP A 380 -10.02 17.48 -29.05
CA ASP A 380 -11.02 16.68 -29.75
C ASP A 380 -12.10 16.08 -28.84
N GLY A 381 -12.06 16.41 -27.54
CA GLY A 381 -13.04 16.00 -26.52
C GLY A 381 -12.85 14.57 -25.99
N VAL A 382 -11.67 13.95 -26.20
CA VAL A 382 -11.38 12.62 -25.71
C VAL A 382 -10.71 12.70 -24.33
N GLU A 383 -11.20 11.90 -23.37
CA GLU A 383 -10.57 11.69 -22.06
C GLU A 383 -9.54 10.56 -22.13
N HIS A 384 -8.31 10.85 -21.77
CA HIS A 384 -7.22 9.88 -21.63
C HIS A 384 -6.87 9.68 -20.15
N ILE A 385 -6.94 8.45 -19.69
CA ILE A 385 -6.49 8.07 -18.34
C ILE A 385 -5.02 7.68 -18.44
N LEU A 386 -4.13 8.45 -17.81
CA LEU A 386 -2.67 8.28 -17.90
C LEU A 386 -2.08 7.93 -16.54
N ASP A 387 -1.44 6.80 -16.47
CA ASP A 387 -0.60 6.35 -15.34
C ASP A 387 0.90 6.46 -15.66
N ASN A 388 1.25 6.61 -16.94
CA ASN A 388 2.63 6.67 -17.43
C ASN A 388 2.90 8.00 -18.17
N PRO A 389 3.90 8.80 -17.72
CA PRO A 389 4.25 10.06 -18.39
C PRO A 389 4.68 9.90 -19.86
N VAL A 390 5.21 8.73 -20.24
CA VAL A 390 5.74 8.49 -21.59
C VAL A 390 4.65 8.56 -22.65
N VAL A 391 3.43 8.09 -22.33
CA VAL A 391 2.29 8.05 -23.27
C VAL A 391 1.45 9.33 -23.27
N MET A 392 1.93 10.40 -22.65
CA MET A 392 1.22 11.68 -22.63
C MET A 392 1.08 12.27 -24.05
N PRO A 393 -0.11 12.73 -24.46
CA PRO A 393 -0.35 13.39 -25.74
C PRO A 393 0.55 14.61 -25.95
N ASP A 394 0.66 15.06 -27.21
CA ASP A 394 1.37 16.28 -27.52
C ASP A 394 0.74 17.49 -26.79
N PRO A 395 1.54 18.37 -26.18
CA PRO A 395 1.01 19.53 -25.43
C PRO A 395 0.04 20.40 -26.24
N SER A 396 0.18 20.45 -27.57
CA SER A 396 -0.73 21.21 -28.45
C SER A 396 -2.12 20.59 -28.59
N ALA A 397 -2.27 19.31 -28.32
CA ALA A 397 -3.52 18.57 -28.36
C ALA A 397 -4.23 18.54 -26.99
N ILE A 398 -3.60 19.01 -25.92
CA ILE A 398 -4.16 18.97 -24.56
C ILE A 398 -4.99 20.25 -24.32
N GLU A 399 -6.23 20.09 -23.90
CA GLU A 399 -7.10 21.15 -23.43
C GLU A 399 -6.82 21.46 -21.95
N HIS A 400 -6.91 20.45 -21.09
CA HIS A 400 -6.58 20.55 -19.67
C HIS A 400 -6.21 19.19 -19.08
N ILE A 401 -5.59 19.23 -17.90
CA ILE A 401 -5.18 18.02 -17.17
C ILE A 401 -5.77 18.10 -15.77
N GLU A 402 -6.34 16.99 -15.30
CA GLU A 402 -6.80 16.84 -13.94
C GLU A 402 -5.89 15.89 -13.17
N GLU A 403 -5.57 16.26 -11.93
CA GLU A 403 -4.83 15.42 -10.98
C GLU A 403 -5.71 14.98 -9.80
N PRO A 404 -5.49 13.78 -9.25
CA PRO A 404 -6.20 13.33 -8.07
C PRO A 404 -5.75 14.11 -6.85
N THR A 405 -6.72 14.51 -6.04
CA THR A 405 -6.47 15.15 -4.74
C THR A 405 -6.78 14.19 -3.60
N ILE A 406 -6.30 14.54 -2.42
CA ILE A 406 -6.64 13.89 -1.17
C ILE A 406 -7.10 14.93 -0.17
N ARG A 407 -8.03 14.54 0.72
CA ARG A 407 -8.31 15.26 1.95
C ARG A 407 -7.52 14.61 3.07
N ALA A 408 -6.45 15.27 3.49
CA ALA A 408 -5.56 14.77 4.52
C ALA A 408 -5.96 15.30 5.90
N HIS A 409 -6.04 14.40 6.88
CA HIS A 409 -6.22 14.70 8.30
C HIS A 409 -4.86 14.54 8.97
N ILE A 410 -4.22 15.66 9.31
CA ILE A 410 -2.86 15.68 9.84
C ILE A 410 -2.91 16.00 11.32
N HIS A 411 -2.61 15.01 12.16
CA HIS A 411 -2.58 15.12 13.61
C HIS A 411 -1.20 15.55 14.06
N ILE A 412 -1.09 16.69 14.73
CA ILE A 412 0.20 17.27 15.13
C ILE A 412 0.11 17.93 16.51
N PRO A 413 1.26 18.09 17.21
CA PRO A 413 1.34 18.98 18.35
C PRO A 413 1.09 20.44 17.94
N GLY A 414 0.38 21.19 18.79
CA GLY A 414 0.05 22.59 18.53
C GLY A 414 1.26 23.49 18.24
N THR A 415 2.44 23.12 18.80
CA THR A 415 3.70 23.82 18.55
C THR A 415 4.22 23.70 17.11
N SER A 416 3.74 22.73 16.35
CA SER A 416 4.21 22.42 14.98
C SER A 416 3.28 22.97 13.89
N ILE A 417 2.22 23.67 14.21
CA ILE A 417 1.21 24.16 13.25
C ILE A 417 1.85 25.03 12.16
N GLY A 418 2.69 26.02 12.51
CA GLY A 418 3.27 26.95 11.56
C GLY A 418 4.14 26.28 10.52
N ASP A 419 5.05 25.39 10.96
CA ASP A 419 5.95 24.65 10.07
C ASP A 419 5.18 23.65 9.19
N MET A 420 4.12 23.04 9.74
CA MET A 420 3.28 22.12 8.99
C MET A 420 2.45 22.82 7.93
N LEU A 421 1.87 23.98 8.22
CA LEU A 421 1.16 24.81 7.22
C LEU A 421 2.11 25.25 6.10
N THR A 422 3.36 25.56 6.43
CA THR A 422 4.40 25.87 5.44
C THR A 422 4.66 24.66 4.52
N LEU A 423 4.81 23.46 5.10
CA LEU A 423 4.97 22.24 4.32
C LEU A 423 3.78 21.97 3.41
N VAL A 424 2.54 22.12 3.91
CA VAL A 424 1.31 21.97 3.12
C VAL A 424 1.29 22.94 1.94
N GLN A 425 1.64 24.21 2.14
CA GLN A 425 1.72 25.21 1.06
C GLN A 425 2.83 24.89 0.04
N GLU A 426 4.00 24.48 0.48
CA GLU A 426 5.08 24.02 -0.41
C GLU A 426 4.64 22.84 -1.29
N LYS A 427 3.74 22.00 -0.78
CA LYS A 427 3.15 20.85 -1.48
C LYS A 427 1.86 21.20 -2.21
N ARG A 428 1.63 22.48 -2.49
CA ARG A 428 0.43 23.00 -3.21
C ARG A 428 -0.90 22.69 -2.50
N GLY A 429 -0.83 22.35 -1.22
CA GLY A 429 -2.02 22.05 -0.44
C GLY A 429 -2.67 23.30 0.12
N VAL A 430 -3.94 23.16 0.46
CA VAL A 430 -4.76 24.17 1.11
C VAL A 430 -5.30 23.59 2.42
N CYS A 431 -5.02 24.25 3.54
CA CYS A 431 -5.65 23.91 4.81
C CYS A 431 -7.08 24.45 4.81
N GLU A 432 -8.07 23.56 4.83
CA GLU A 432 -9.50 23.92 4.83
C GLU A 432 -9.93 24.33 6.22
N ARG A 433 -9.49 23.62 7.26
CA ARG A 433 -9.83 23.89 8.66
C ARG A 433 -8.78 23.33 9.62
N THR A 434 -8.77 23.91 10.80
CA THR A 434 -7.92 23.50 11.92
C THR A 434 -8.83 23.17 13.10
N GLU A 435 -8.72 21.97 13.65
CA GLU A 435 -9.52 21.49 14.76
C GLU A 435 -8.61 21.20 15.95
N THR A 436 -8.95 21.72 17.12
CA THR A 436 -8.22 21.42 18.36
C THR A 436 -8.90 20.24 19.03
N ILE A 437 -8.16 19.14 19.25
CA ILE A 437 -8.69 17.95 19.92
C ILE A 437 -8.58 18.12 21.45
N ASP A 438 -7.41 18.53 21.89
CA ASP A 438 -7.12 18.85 23.30
C ASP A 438 -6.12 20.02 23.36
N GLY A 439 -5.81 20.52 24.55
CA GLY A 439 -4.99 21.75 24.72
C GLY A 439 -3.65 21.76 23.99
N ASP A 440 -3.11 20.60 23.59
CA ASP A 440 -1.80 20.46 22.95
C ASP A 440 -1.83 19.81 21.56
N ARG A 441 -2.96 19.25 21.10
CA ARG A 441 -3.07 18.53 19.82
C ARG A 441 -4.05 19.18 18.88
N VAL A 442 -3.67 19.21 17.62
CA VAL A 442 -4.43 19.84 16.56
C VAL A 442 -4.53 18.92 15.35
N VAL A 443 -5.69 18.90 14.71
CA VAL A 443 -5.89 18.30 13.39
C VAL A 443 -5.95 19.38 12.35
N LEU A 444 -5.11 19.30 11.34
CA LEU A 444 -5.20 20.10 10.15
C LEU A 444 -5.93 19.27 9.08
N VAL A 445 -7.05 19.76 8.60
CA VAL A 445 -7.73 19.15 7.45
C VAL A 445 -7.30 19.90 6.20
N CYS A 446 -6.56 19.21 5.34
CA CYS A 446 -5.91 19.82 4.19
C CYS A 446 -6.30 19.11 2.89
N LEU A 447 -6.56 19.87 1.86
CA LEU A 447 -6.67 19.37 0.49
C LEU A 447 -5.29 19.43 -0.16
N LEU A 448 -4.79 18.29 -0.65
CA LEU A 448 -3.45 18.16 -1.23
C LEU A 448 -3.53 17.36 -2.53
N PRO A 449 -2.72 17.69 -3.56
CA PRO A 449 -2.53 16.80 -4.70
C PRO A 449 -1.83 15.51 -4.27
N LEU A 450 -2.37 14.36 -4.66
CA LEU A 450 -1.83 13.05 -4.26
C LEU A 450 -0.36 12.91 -4.63
N ASN A 451 0.03 13.36 -5.83
CA ASN A 451 1.41 13.25 -6.30
C ASN A 451 2.44 14.00 -5.43
N GLU A 452 2.01 15.05 -4.72
CA GLU A 452 2.91 15.87 -3.91
C GLU A 452 3.27 15.25 -2.55
N ILE A 453 2.48 14.26 -2.10
CA ILE A 453 2.73 13.58 -0.83
C ILE A 453 3.54 12.30 -0.98
N LEU A 454 3.72 11.80 -2.24
CA LEU A 454 4.27 10.47 -2.50
C LEU A 454 5.76 10.32 -2.12
N VAL A 455 6.52 11.38 -1.99
CA VAL A 455 7.98 11.27 -1.92
C VAL A 455 8.54 11.57 -0.54
N ASP A 456 8.39 12.76 -0.04
CA ASP A 456 9.09 13.22 1.16
C ASP A 456 8.16 13.82 2.24
N PHE A 457 6.86 13.84 1.98
CA PHE A 457 5.90 14.52 2.86
C PHE A 457 5.86 13.89 4.25
N ASN A 458 5.76 12.57 4.34
CA ASN A 458 5.68 11.86 5.62
C ASN A 458 6.97 12.02 6.44
N ASP A 459 8.14 11.94 5.81
CA ASP A 459 9.42 12.09 6.49
C ASP A 459 9.62 13.51 6.99
N ARG A 460 9.26 14.50 6.18
CA ARG A 460 9.28 15.91 6.58
C ARG A 460 8.28 16.20 7.70
N MET A 461 7.08 15.66 7.62
CA MET A 461 6.07 15.77 8.68
C MET A 461 6.59 15.20 9.99
N LYS A 462 7.11 13.97 9.97
CA LYS A 462 7.71 13.33 11.17
C LYS A 462 8.89 14.13 11.71
N SER A 463 9.74 14.66 10.83
CA SER A 463 10.87 15.52 11.24
C SER A 463 10.39 16.80 11.93
N ILE A 464 9.41 17.51 11.35
CA ILE A 464 8.82 18.75 11.91
C ILE A 464 8.17 18.47 13.27
N THR A 465 7.49 17.35 13.40
CA THR A 465 6.75 16.99 14.60
C THR A 465 7.55 16.15 15.59
N ARG A 466 8.84 15.92 15.36
CA ARG A 466 9.72 15.07 16.17
C ARG A 466 9.19 13.65 16.36
N GLY A 467 8.53 13.11 15.33
CA GLY A 467 7.94 11.77 15.34
C GLY A 467 6.51 11.68 15.86
N TYR A 468 5.93 12.76 16.38
CA TYR A 468 4.56 12.75 16.95
C TYR A 468 3.46 13.01 15.90
N GLY A 469 3.80 13.43 14.69
CA GLY A 469 2.82 13.67 13.64
C GLY A 469 2.34 12.39 12.98
N SER A 470 1.05 12.28 12.78
CA SER A 470 0.43 11.24 11.95
C SER A 470 -0.48 11.87 10.91
N MET A 471 -0.61 11.22 9.78
CA MET A 471 -1.49 11.64 8.70
C MET A 471 -2.33 10.46 8.23
N ASP A 472 -3.60 10.71 8.07
CA ASP A 472 -4.53 9.86 7.35
C ASP A 472 -5.15 10.66 6.20
N TYR A 473 -5.64 10.00 5.16
CA TYR A 473 -6.23 10.71 4.04
C TYR A 473 -7.35 9.93 3.38
N GLU A 474 -8.26 10.67 2.81
CA GLU A 474 -9.32 10.16 1.93
C GLU A 474 -9.07 10.66 0.51
N LEU A 475 -9.43 9.85 -0.47
CA LEU A 475 -9.38 10.28 -1.86
C LEU A 475 -10.39 11.41 -2.08
N GLY A 476 -9.91 12.51 -2.62
CA GLY A 476 -10.71 13.64 -3.05
C GLY A 476 -11.11 13.53 -4.51
N GLU A 477 -11.59 14.65 -5.03
CA GLU A 477 -11.96 14.76 -6.44
C GLU A 477 -10.72 15.04 -7.31
N TYR A 478 -10.89 14.81 -8.61
CA TYR A 478 -9.91 15.25 -9.60
C TYR A 478 -10.07 16.76 -9.81
N VAL A 479 -8.95 17.48 -9.81
CA VAL A 479 -8.91 18.93 -9.95
C VAL A 479 -8.03 19.33 -11.13
N THR A 480 -8.52 20.24 -11.96
CA THR A 480 -7.72 20.80 -13.06
C THR A 480 -6.49 21.52 -12.52
N SER A 481 -5.33 21.21 -13.08
CA SER A 481 -4.04 21.73 -12.64
C SER A 481 -3.12 22.01 -13.82
N ASP A 482 -2.24 23.00 -13.65
CA ASP A 482 -1.24 23.37 -14.67
C ASP A 482 -0.05 22.40 -14.63
N LEU A 483 -0.27 21.23 -15.22
CA LEU A 483 0.67 20.14 -15.25
C LEU A 483 1.37 20.04 -16.60
N VAL A 484 2.66 19.73 -16.54
CA VAL A 484 3.50 19.59 -17.72
C VAL A 484 4.32 18.30 -17.65
N LYS A 485 4.55 17.69 -18.80
CA LYS A 485 5.53 16.61 -18.92
C LYS A 485 6.93 17.21 -18.95
N MET A 486 7.75 16.84 -17.99
CA MET A 486 9.16 17.16 -17.93
C MET A 486 9.98 15.95 -18.37
N ASP A 487 10.75 16.11 -19.45
CA ASP A 487 11.66 15.10 -19.95
C ASP A 487 13.11 15.47 -19.62
N ILE A 488 13.89 14.49 -19.19
CA ILE A 488 15.35 14.62 -19.08
C ILE A 488 15.99 14.07 -20.34
N ARG A 489 16.82 14.88 -20.98
CA ARG A 489 17.55 14.53 -22.20
C ARG A 489 19.03 14.47 -21.94
N VAL A 490 19.66 13.38 -22.30
CA VAL A 490 21.13 13.22 -22.24
C VAL A 490 21.64 13.16 -23.65
N ASN A 491 22.46 14.13 -24.03
CA ASN A 491 22.97 14.32 -25.40
C ASN A 491 21.85 14.39 -26.47
N GLU A 492 20.76 15.10 -26.12
CA GLU A 492 19.56 15.33 -26.95
C GLU A 492 18.59 14.13 -27.02
N GLU A 493 18.98 12.95 -26.53
CA GLU A 493 18.10 11.76 -26.44
C GLU A 493 17.30 11.79 -25.12
N PRO A 494 15.98 11.60 -25.14
CA PRO A 494 15.16 11.52 -23.93
C PRO A 494 15.46 10.22 -23.16
N VAL A 495 15.43 10.33 -21.83
CA VAL A 495 15.61 9.20 -20.91
C VAL A 495 14.25 8.95 -20.23
N ASP A 496 13.50 8.00 -20.74
CA ASP A 496 12.11 7.72 -20.32
C ASP A 496 11.98 7.49 -18.81
N ALA A 497 12.96 6.84 -18.20
CA ALA A 497 12.96 6.52 -16.76
C ALA A 497 12.96 7.77 -15.85
N PHE A 498 13.36 8.94 -16.38
CA PHE A 498 13.34 10.22 -15.66
C PHE A 498 12.22 11.17 -16.11
N SER A 499 11.39 10.74 -17.07
CA SER A 499 10.21 11.50 -17.46
C SER A 499 9.19 11.55 -16.33
N SER A 500 8.65 12.71 -16.04
CA SER A 500 7.66 12.88 -14.98
C SER A 500 6.63 13.96 -15.32
N ILE A 501 5.42 13.83 -14.81
CA ILE A 501 4.40 14.87 -14.86
C ILE A 501 4.55 15.70 -13.59
N VAL A 502 4.74 17.00 -13.75
CA VAL A 502 5.01 17.93 -12.66
C VAL A 502 4.21 19.22 -12.86
N HIS A 503 3.93 19.93 -11.77
CA HIS A 503 3.32 21.25 -11.88
C HIS A 503 4.30 22.24 -12.55
N ALA A 504 3.79 23.08 -13.46
CA ALA A 504 4.60 24.00 -14.26
C ALA A 504 5.51 24.89 -13.42
N SER A 505 5.02 25.37 -12.26
CA SER A 505 5.82 26.22 -11.36
C SER A 505 7.02 25.51 -10.72
N LYS A 506 6.99 24.16 -10.61
CA LYS A 506 8.04 23.36 -10.01
C LYS A 506 9.01 22.75 -11.03
N ALA A 507 8.61 22.74 -12.30
CA ALA A 507 9.34 22.04 -13.36
C ALA A 507 10.79 22.52 -13.48
N GLU A 508 11.06 23.84 -13.43
CA GLU A 508 12.41 24.39 -13.57
C GLU A 508 13.31 23.98 -12.39
N GLY A 509 12.82 24.13 -11.15
CA GLY A 509 13.60 23.80 -9.94
C GLY A 509 13.94 22.31 -9.89
N ARG A 510 12.96 21.45 -10.16
CA ARG A 510 13.14 19.99 -10.20
C ARG A 510 14.06 19.57 -11.34
N GLY A 511 13.88 20.14 -12.52
CA GLY A 511 14.72 19.86 -13.68
C GLY A 511 16.18 20.27 -13.45
N ARG A 512 16.44 21.40 -12.80
CA ARG A 512 17.79 21.86 -12.44
C ARG A 512 18.46 20.88 -11.47
N ASN A 513 17.77 20.51 -10.40
CA ASN A 513 18.29 19.55 -9.41
C ASN A 513 18.66 18.22 -10.07
N LEU A 514 17.76 17.64 -10.89
CA LEU A 514 18.05 16.40 -11.62
C LEU A 514 19.24 16.52 -12.57
N CYS A 515 19.35 17.63 -13.30
CA CYS A 515 20.50 17.86 -14.19
C CYS A 515 21.82 17.97 -13.44
N GLU A 516 21.85 18.64 -12.28
CA GLU A 516 23.03 18.77 -11.42
C GLU A 516 23.46 17.41 -10.87
N ARG A 517 22.53 16.63 -10.35
CA ARG A 517 22.80 15.28 -9.82
C ARG A 517 23.30 14.32 -10.92
N LEU A 518 22.68 14.35 -12.09
CA LEU A 518 23.14 13.56 -13.23
C LEU A 518 24.55 13.95 -13.65
N LYS A 519 24.90 15.23 -13.61
CA LYS A 519 26.25 15.71 -13.91
C LYS A 519 27.30 15.17 -12.94
N GLU A 520 26.95 14.99 -11.66
CA GLU A 520 27.84 14.42 -10.65
C GLU A 520 28.05 12.91 -10.84
N LEU A 521 27.02 12.22 -11.27
CA LEU A 521 26.99 10.76 -11.34
C LEU A 521 27.49 10.19 -12.68
N LEU A 522 27.31 10.94 -13.76
CA LEU A 522 27.73 10.47 -15.08
C LEU A 522 29.24 10.63 -15.31
N PRO A 523 29.93 9.57 -15.79
CA PRO A 523 31.35 9.65 -16.06
C PRO A 523 31.63 10.55 -17.27
N ARG A 524 32.78 11.25 -17.22
CA ARG A 524 33.24 12.06 -18.34
C ARG A 524 33.56 11.17 -19.55
N GLN A 525 33.06 11.55 -20.71
CA GLN A 525 33.28 10.88 -21.99
C GLN A 525 34.32 11.64 -22.84
N LEU A 526 34.72 11.07 -23.98
CA LEU A 526 35.63 11.72 -24.93
C LEU A 526 35.04 12.97 -25.63
N PHE A 527 33.72 13.16 -25.51
CA PHE A 527 32.97 14.33 -26.01
C PHE A 527 32.18 14.98 -24.86
N LYS A 528 31.68 16.19 -25.09
CA LYS A 528 30.87 16.91 -24.13
C LYS A 528 29.46 16.28 -24.08
N ILE A 529 28.99 15.99 -22.89
CA ILE A 529 27.63 15.50 -22.68
C ILE A 529 26.77 16.69 -22.23
N ALA A 530 25.68 16.94 -22.94
CA ALA A 530 24.66 17.89 -22.52
C ALA A 530 23.56 17.16 -21.79
N ILE A 531 23.24 17.59 -20.59
CA ILE A 531 22.11 17.11 -19.78
C ILE A 531 21.09 18.25 -19.77
N GLN A 532 19.86 17.98 -20.16
CA GLN A 532 18.82 18.99 -20.30
C GLN A 532 17.52 18.50 -19.70
N ALA A 533 16.85 19.36 -18.93
CA ALA A 533 15.45 19.19 -18.60
C ALA A 533 14.63 20.03 -19.58
N ALA A 534 13.61 19.43 -20.17
CA ALA A 534 12.77 20.07 -21.17
C ALA A 534 11.28 19.83 -20.90
N VAL A 535 10.47 20.83 -21.22
CA VAL A 535 9.02 20.75 -21.30
C VAL A 535 8.61 20.94 -22.75
N GLY A 536 8.14 19.88 -23.39
CA GLY A 536 7.94 19.86 -24.84
C GLY A 536 9.24 20.16 -25.58
N SER A 537 9.27 21.21 -26.39
CA SER A 537 10.47 21.69 -27.12
C SER A 537 11.37 22.63 -26.29
N LYS A 538 10.84 23.22 -25.20
CA LYS A 538 11.54 24.24 -24.41
C LYS A 538 12.47 23.59 -23.38
N VAL A 539 13.76 23.90 -23.46
CA VAL A 539 14.74 23.52 -22.42
C VAL A 539 14.62 24.49 -21.25
N ILE A 540 14.31 23.96 -20.06
CA ILE A 540 14.10 24.71 -18.80
C ILE A 540 15.32 24.70 -17.89
N ALA A 541 16.14 23.65 -17.96
CA ALA A 541 17.43 23.58 -17.25
C ALA A 541 18.46 22.84 -18.10
N ARG A 542 19.74 23.18 -17.92
CA ARG A 542 20.82 22.56 -18.67
C ARG A 542 22.09 22.51 -17.85
N GLU A 543 22.73 21.34 -17.86
CA GLU A 543 24.06 21.10 -17.36
C GLU A 543 24.98 20.49 -18.44
N THR A 544 26.29 20.60 -18.27
CA THR A 544 27.23 20.07 -19.25
C THR A 544 28.41 19.39 -18.56
N ILE A 545 28.67 18.14 -18.94
CA ILE A 545 29.84 17.40 -18.52
C ILE A 545 30.96 17.64 -19.53
N GLY A 546 32.10 18.11 -19.05
CA GLY A 546 33.27 18.35 -19.90
C GLY A 546 33.90 17.07 -20.46
N SER A 547 34.37 17.11 -21.71
CA SER A 547 35.03 15.95 -22.31
C SER A 547 36.38 15.65 -21.67
N VAL A 548 36.74 14.37 -21.55
CA VAL A 548 38.13 13.95 -21.32
C VAL A 548 38.88 14.18 -22.61
N GLY A 549 40.00 14.87 -22.56
CA GLY A 549 40.82 15.11 -23.74
C GLY A 549 42.29 15.20 -23.38
N LYS A 550 43.16 14.60 -24.19
CA LYS A 550 44.59 14.86 -24.14
C LYS A 550 44.87 16.29 -24.62
N ASP A 551 45.74 17.00 -23.96
CA ASP A 551 46.27 18.25 -24.47
C ASP A 551 47.12 17.95 -25.74
N VAL A 552 46.47 18.11 -26.90
CA VAL A 552 47.10 17.85 -28.21
C VAL A 552 48.15 18.90 -28.55
N THR A 553 48.22 19.99 -27.80
CA THR A 553 49.15 21.09 -27.97
C THR A 553 50.37 20.99 -27.05
N ALA A 554 50.37 20.10 -26.04
CA ALA A 554 51.46 19.95 -25.07
C ALA A 554 52.85 19.67 -25.69
N LYS A 555 52.87 19.02 -26.87
CA LYS A 555 54.12 18.74 -27.61
C LYS A 555 54.48 19.79 -28.66
N CYS A 556 53.74 20.88 -28.77
CA CYS A 556 54.02 21.97 -29.69
C CYS A 556 54.89 23.00 -28.99
N TYR A 557 56.22 22.77 -28.97
CA TYR A 557 57.24 23.76 -28.55
C TYR A 557 57.44 24.76 -29.66
N GLY A 558 57.39 26.08 -29.35
CA GLY A 558 57.59 27.18 -30.29
C GLY A 558 56.28 27.75 -30.87
N GLY A 559 56.33 29.03 -31.25
CA GLY A 559 55.18 29.90 -31.56
C GLY A 559 54.37 29.61 -32.83
N ASP A 560 54.36 28.40 -33.37
CA ASP A 560 53.52 28.06 -34.55
C ASP A 560 52.03 27.96 -34.17
N ILE A 561 51.40 29.12 -34.17
CA ILE A 561 49.97 29.31 -33.87
C ILE A 561 49.09 28.54 -34.88
N SER A 562 49.54 28.46 -36.17
CA SER A 562 48.79 27.78 -37.23
C SER A 562 48.71 26.28 -37.00
N ARG A 563 49.77 25.65 -36.54
CA ARG A 563 49.83 24.22 -36.23
C ARG A 563 49.00 23.87 -34.99
N LYS A 564 49.10 24.71 -33.93
CA LYS A 564 48.23 24.57 -32.73
C LYS A 564 46.76 24.64 -33.10
N ARG A 565 46.37 25.60 -33.94
CA ARG A 565 45.00 25.79 -34.39
C ARG A 565 44.49 24.60 -35.21
N LYS A 566 45.28 24.10 -36.17
CA LYS A 566 44.93 22.89 -36.94
C LYS A 566 44.76 21.63 -36.09
N LEU A 567 45.58 21.44 -35.06
CA LEU A 567 45.44 20.31 -34.14
C LEU A 567 44.20 20.43 -33.28
N LEU A 568 43.88 21.63 -32.78
CA LEU A 568 42.65 21.90 -32.04
C LEU A 568 41.40 21.71 -32.92
N ASP A 569 41.45 22.16 -34.17
CA ASP A 569 40.32 21.99 -35.11
C ASP A 569 40.09 20.52 -35.47
N LYS A 570 41.15 19.74 -35.72
CA LYS A 570 41.04 18.27 -35.90
C LYS A 570 40.50 17.56 -34.67
N GLN A 571 40.92 17.97 -33.47
CA GLN A 571 40.36 17.42 -32.23
C GLN A 571 38.88 17.77 -32.07
N LYS A 572 38.51 19.01 -32.40
CA LYS A 572 37.12 19.47 -32.35
C LYS A 572 36.22 18.69 -33.35
N GLU A 573 36.74 18.48 -34.57
CA GLU A 573 36.03 17.69 -35.58
C GLU A 573 35.89 16.22 -35.18
N GLY A 574 36.98 15.61 -34.67
CA GLY A 574 36.93 14.24 -34.13
C GLY A 574 35.95 14.08 -33.00
N LYS A 575 35.89 15.03 -32.05
CA LYS A 575 34.90 15.07 -30.96
C LYS A 575 33.48 15.24 -31.48
N LYS A 576 33.28 16.04 -32.56
CA LYS A 576 31.96 16.21 -33.20
C LYS A 576 31.46 14.90 -33.84
N ARG A 577 32.35 14.18 -34.55
CA ARG A 577 32.03 12.85 -35.12
C ARG A 577 31.74 11.82 -34.03
N MET A 578 32.54 11.80 -32.94
CA MET A 578 32.27 10.89 -31.80
C MET A 578 30.93 11.19 -31.12
N LYS A 579 30.54 12.47 -31.01
CA LYS A 579 29.22 12.85 -30.48
C LYS A 579 28.06 12.33 -31.34
N GLN A 580 28.23 12.27 -32.65
CA GLN A 580 27.19 11.78 -33.57
C GLN A 580 27.03 10.25 -33.57
N ILE A 581 28.08 9.51 -33.18
CA ILE A 581 28.09 8.03 -33.20
C ILE A 581 27.93 7.44 -31.80
N GLY A 582 28.34 8.17 -30.75
CA GLY A 582 28.37 7.67 -29.39
C GLY A 582 27.03 7.85 -28.65
N LYS A 583 26.33 6.77 -28.42
CA LYS A 583 25.28 6.76 -27.37
C LYS A 583 25.95 6.96 -26.01
N VAL A 584 25.35 7.80 -25.17
CA VAL A 584 25.78 7.96 -23.79
C VAL A 584 25.12 6.85 -23.00
N ASP A 585 25.91 5.87 -22.62
CA ASP A 585 25.45 4.83 -21.71
C ASP A 585 25.38 5.40 -20.29
N ILE A 586 24.21 5.38 -19.70
CA ILE A 586 23.97 5.83 -18.32
C ILE A 586 24.18 4.62 -17.42
N PRO A 587 25.20 4.62 -16.53
CA PRO A 587 25.43 3.50 -15.63
C PRO A 587 24.21 3.24 -14.75
N GLN A 588 23.87 1.98 -14.53
CA GLN A 588 22.76 1.59 -13.64
C GLN A 588 22.89 2.20 -12.24
N GLU A 589 24.11 2.34 -11.74
CA GLU A 589 24.39 3.01 -10.46
C GLU A 589 23.90 4.46 -10.42
N ALA A 590 23.92 5.16 -11.56
CA ALA A 590 23.41 6.53 -11.66
C ALA A 590 21.88 6.55 -11.52
N PHE A 591 21.18 5.60 -12.16
CA PHE A 591 19.73 5.45 -11.98
C PHE A 591 19.38 5.16 -10.53
N ILE A 592 20.07 4.20 -9.90
CA ILE A 592 19.85 3.82 -8.50
C ILE A 592 20.04 5.01 -7.56
N LYS A 593 21.13 5.77 -7.72
CA LYS A 593 21.43 6.92 -6.86
C LYS A 593 20.45 8.08 -7.04
N ILE A 594 19.97 8.30 -8.25
CA ILE A 594 18.98 9.36 -8.51
C ILE A 594 17.61 8.96 -7.95
N LEU A 595 17.15 7.75 -8.24
CA LEU A 595 15.82 7.28 -7.86
C LEU A 595 15.71 6.98 -6.36
N LYS A 596 16.79 6.55 -5.68
CA LYS A 596 16.81 6.32 -4.23
C LYS A 596 16.94 7.58 -3.37
N ASN A 597 17.55 8.65 -3.87
CA ASN A 597 17.82 9.85 -3.08
C ASN A 597 16.82 11.00 -3.28
N GLU A 598 15.75 10.77 -4.01
CA GLU A 598 14.60 11.67 -4.06
C GLU A 598 13.42 11.17 -3.19
N GLY A 599 13.62 10.04 -2.49
CA GLY A 599 12.72 9.51 -1.48
C GLY A 599 13.13 9.92 -0.08
#